data_f3aba8b1295ac6d837a35ce1e9e16a35
#
_entry.id   f3aba8b1295ac6d837a35ce1e9e16a35
#
_cell.length_a   1.000
_cell.length_b   1.000
_cell.length_c   1.000
_cell.angle_alpha   90.00
_cell.angle_beta   90.00
_cell.angle_gamma   90.00
#
_symmetry.space_group_name_H-M   'P 1'
#
loop_
_entity.id
_entity.type
_entity.pdbx_description
1 polymer ?
#
loop_
_entity_poly.entity_id
_entity_poly.type
_entity_poly.pdbx_seq_one_letter_code
_entity_poly.pdbx_strand_id
1 'polypeptide(L)'
;MSTLTGENRVFMFLQGPHGPFFARLGLMLERAGATVWRVGFNAGDKAFWRNRQSYIPYLGRHEDWPDTFENLLTDKGVTDLVLYGDTRPIHAEAVKAAKARGLRVHVFEEGYMRPYWVTYERGGTNGHSRLMDTTVPQMREALRNSDMDAPLPPASWGDMRQHVFYGAVYHGCVMFLNRRYRSFRPHRALSVTQEFKLYLKRLLLMPAQAIDRRIATWRIRHGGFPYHLALLQLEHDSSFQAHSPFSTMTEFLETVIDGFARGAPPHHHLVIKAHPLEDGRAPIRADLKRLARAAGIADRVHYVRGGKLAQL
;
A
#
# COMPACT_ATOMS: atom_id res chain seq x y z
N MET A 1 0.51 32.17 13.82
CA MET A 1 0.44 31.36 12.58
C MET A 1 1.53 31.85 11.65
N SER A 2 2.62 31.11 11.52
CA SER A 2 3.66 31.39 10.54
C SER A 2 3.09 31.04 9.17
N THR A 3 2.90 32.03 8.32
CA THR A 3 2.57 31.84 6.90
C THR A 3 3.71 31.04 6.27
N LEU A 4 3.46 29.77 5.97
CA LEU A 4 4.37 28.95 5.17
C LEU A 4 4.39 29.56 3.77
N THR A 5 5.32 30.48 3.52
CA THR A 5 5.59 30.99 2.18
C THR A 5 6.27 29.89 1.39
N GLY A 6 5.61 29.43 0.33
CA GLY A 6 6.17 28.46 -0.64
C GLY A 6 7.17 29.11 -1.60
N GLU A 7 7.55 30.36 -1.37
CA GLU A 7 8.50 31.13 -2.17
C GLU A 7 9.83 30.38 -2.31
N ASN A 8 10.30 30.23 -3.52
CA ASN A 8 11.52 29.52 -3.90
C ASN A 8 11.48 27.98 -3.68
N ARG A 9 10.30 27.37 -3.46
CA ARG A 9 10.19 25.90 -3.39
C ARG A 9 9.63 25.33 -4.69
N VAL A 10 10.28 24.27 -5.16
CA VAL A 10 9.91 23.56 -6.37
C VAL A 10 9.58 22.11 -6.00
N PHE A 11 8.31 21.75 -6.07
CA PHE A 11 7.82 20.41 -5.77
C PHE A 11 7.71 19.58 -7.04
N MET A 12 8.29 18.40 -7.02
CA MET A 12 8.11 17.41 -8.08
C MET A 12 7.32 16.22 -7.57
N PHE A 13 6.15 16.02 -8.15
CA PHE A 13 5.26 14.89 -7.86
C PHE A 13 5.57 13.73 -8.79
N LEU A 14 5.72 12.54 -8.24
CA LEU A 14 5.77 11.29 -9.00
C LEU A 14 4.39 10.60 -9.00
N GLN A 15 4.35 9.29 -9.23
CA GLN A 15 3.11 8.54 -9.30
C GLN A 15 2.35 8.59 -7.96
N GLY A 16 1.08 8.97 -8.03
CA GLY A 16 0.19 9.15 -6.88
C GLY A 16 -0.85 8.06 -6.74
N PRO A 17 -1.77 8.24 -5.78
CA PRO A 17 -2.94 7.38 -5.68
C PRO A 17 -3.92 7.65 -6.82
N HIS A 18 -4.83 6.72 -7.04
CA HIS A 18 -5.96 6.93 -7.95
C HIS A 18 -6.83 8.08 -7.44
N GLY A 19 -7.18 9.02 -8.32
CA GLY A 19 -8.03 10.14 -7.95
C GLY A 19 -7.32 11.50 -7.84
N PRO A 20 -8.04 12.52 -7.37
CA PRO A 20 -7.61 13.92 -7.46
C PRO A 20 -6.66 14.38 -6.34
N PHE A 21 -6.27 13.50 -5.42
CA PHE A 21 -5.51 13.89 -4.22
C PHE A 21 -4.26 14.71 -4.54
N PHE A 22 -3.38 14.20 -5.40
CA PHE A 22 -2.14 14.90 -5.77
C PHE A 22 -2.41 16.19 -6.57
N ALA A 23 -3.44 16.22 -7.41
CA ALA A 23 -3.81 17.43 -8.13
C ALA A 23 -4.31 18.53 -7.19
N ARG A 24 -5.07 18.17 -6.14
CA ARG A 24 -5.51 19.11 -5.11
C ARG A 24 -4.36 19.61 -4.25
N LEU A 25 -3.48 18.71 -3.83
CA LEU A 25 -2.28 19.07 -3.06
C LEU A 25 -1.36 19.99 -3.88
N GLY A 26 -1.12 19.68 -5.16
CA GLY A 26 -0.34 20.56 -6.06
C GLY A 26 -0.94 21.95 -6.18
N LEU A 27 -2.25 22.04 -6.37
CA LEU A 27 -2.95 23.32 -6.43
C LEU A 27 -2.86 24.12 -5.10
N MET A 28 -2.88 23.45 -3.96
CA MET A 28 -2.68 24.12 -2.65
C MET A 28 -1.26 24.67 -2.53
N LEU A 29 -0.25 23.94 -2.98
CA LEU A 29 1.15 24.38 -2.98
C LEU A 29 1.36 25.55 -3.96
N GLU A 30 0.78 25.50 -5.16
CA GLU A 30 0.80 26.61 -6.13
C GLU A 30 0.19 27.89 -5.51
N ARG A 31 -0.94 27.77 -4.81
CA ARG A 31 -1.59 28.89 -4.10
C ARG A 31 -0.74 29.45 -2.95
N ALA A 32 0.12 28.62 -2.37
CA ALA A 32 1.10 29.05 -1.35
C ALA A 32 2.39 29.63 -1.96
N GLY A 33 2.46 29.83 -3.28
CA GLY A 33 3.59 30.45 -3.98
C GLY A 33 4.67 29.48 -4.43
N ALA A 34 4.45 28.15 -4.33
CA ALA A 34 5.40 27.16 -4.79
C ALA A 34 5.25 26.85 -6.29
N THR A 35 6.35 26.46 -6.93
CA THR A 35 6.32 25.86 -8.27
C THR A 35 6.06 24.35 -8.14
N VAL A 36 5.19 23.82 -9.00
CA VAL A 36 4.78 22.41 -8.93
C VAL A 36 4.92 21.73 -10.29
N TRP A 37 5.60 20.58 -10.31
CA TRP A 37 5.74 19.71 -11.46
C TRP A 37 5.17 18.31 -11.17
N ARG A 38 4.64 17.66 -12.18
CA ARG A 38 4.18 16.27 -12.10
C ARG A 38 4.83 15.43 -13.18
N VAL A 39 5.58 14.40 -12.81
CA VAL A 39 6.00 13.36 -13.75
C VAL A 39 4.96 12.24 -13.76
N GLY A 40 4.47 11.89 -14.94
CA GLY A 40 3.47 10.84 -15.11
C GLY A 40 3.98 9.73 -16.03
N PHE A 41 3.69 8.50 -15.64
CA PHE A 41 4.21 7.26 -16.23
C PHE A 41 3.17 6.52 -17.05
N ASN A 42 1.92 6.98 -17.05
CA ASN A 42 0.81 6.36 -17.77
C ASN A 42 -0.33 7.35 -18.01
N ALA A 43 -1.32 6.91 -18.77
CA ALA A 43 -2.49 7.73 -19.08
C ALA A 43 -3.39 8.02 -17.85
N GLY A 44 -3.39 7.14 -16.86
CA GLY A 44 -4.09 7.36 -15.59
C GLY A 44 -3.49 8.50 -14.79
N ASP A 45 -2.15 8.59 -14.70
CA ASP A 45 -1.47 9.71 -14.07
C ASP A 45 -1.83 11.03 -14.75
N LYS A 46 -1.87 11.03 -16.09
CA LYS A 46 -2.26 12.20 -16.89
C LYS A 46 -3.71 12.61 -16.66
N ALA A 47 -4.63 11.65 -16.53
CA ALA A 47 -6.05 11.91 -16.37
C ALA A 47 -6.35 12.68 -15.07
N PHE A 48 -5.62 12.38 -14.01
CA PHE A 48 -5.80 13.00 -12.70
C PHE A 48 -4.90 14.22 -12.43
N TRP A 49 -4.22 14.77 -13.46
CA TRP A 49 -3.47 16.02 -13.32
C TRP A 49 -4.01 17.08 -14.29
N ARG A 50 -4.62 18.13 -13.74
CA ARG A 50 -5.34 19.13 -14.54
C ARG A 50 -4.44 20.13 -15.23
N ASN A 51 -3.40 20.62 -14.53
CA ASN A 51 -2.45 21.59 -15.08
C ASN A 51 -1.51 20.90 -16.09
N ARG A 52 -1.78 21.07 -17.38
CA ARG A 52 -1.01 20.42 -18.46
C ARG A 52 0.36 21.06 -18.67
N GLN A 53 0.56 22.30 -18.26
CA GLN A 53 1.83 23.00 -18.40
C GLN A 53 2.86 22.48 -17.39
N SER A 54 2.43 22.03 -16.22
CA SER A 54 3.28 21.43 -15.20
C SER A 54 3.35 19.90 -15.27
N TYR A 55 2.85 19.29 -16.36
CA TYR A 55 2.86 17.83 -16.52
C TYR A 55 3.96 17.37 -17.46
N ILE A 56 4.85 16.52 -16.98
CA ILE A 56 5.97 15.92 -17.72
C ILE A 56 5.66 14.44 -17.97
N PRO A 57 5.34 14.03 -19.21
CA PRO A 57 5.16 12.61 -19.50
C PRO A 57 6.51 11.91 -19.56
N TYR A 58 6.72 10.90 -18.76
CA TYR A 58 7.86 10.00 -18.90
C TYR A 58 7.56 8.95 -19.96
N LEU A 59 8.31 8.95 -21.05
CA LEU A 59 8.12 8.07 -22.21
C LEU A 59 9.29 7.11 -22.42
N GLY A 60 10.33 7.21 -21.57
CA GLY A 60 11.52 6.36 -21.63
C GLY A 60 11.27 4.97 -21.04
N ARG A 61 12.32 4.16 -21.09
CA ARG A 61 12.35 2.82 -20.48
C ARG A 61 12.62 2.92 -18.99
N HIS A 62 12.37 1.83 -18.28
CA HIS A 62 12.61 1.81 -16.83
C HIS A 62 14.09 2.03 -16.49
N GLU A 63 14.98 1.46 -17.30
CA GLU A 63 16.44 1.55 -17.13
C GLU A 63 16.97 2.99 -17.29
N ASP A 64 16.31 3.81 -18.12
CA ASP A 64 16.69 5.20 -18.40
C ASP A 64 16.16 6.18 -17.34
N TRP A 65 15.36 5.69 -16.40
CA TRP A 65 14.70 6.55 -15.41
C TRP A 65 15.66 7.27 -14.45
N PRO A 66 16.69 6.63 -13.87
CA PRO A 66 17.60 7.30 -12.95
C PRO A 66 18.25 8.55 -13.58
N ASP A 67 18.82 8.42 -14.78
CA ASP A 67 19.48 9.52 -15.49
C ASP A 67 18.49 10.63 -15.87
N THR A 68 17.31 10.24 -16.36
CA THR A 68 16.25 11.20 -16.70
C THR A 68 15.81 11.98 -15.47
N PHE A 69 15.65 11.31 -14.32
CA PHE A 69 15.22 11.95 -13.09
C PHE A 69 16.28 12.92 -12.56
N GLU A 70 17.57 12.54 -12.59
CA GLU A 70 18.69 13.41 -12.22
C GLU A 70 18.70 14.69 -13.05
N ASN A 71 18.50 14.60 -14.37
CA ASN A 71 18.40 15.76 -15.26
C ASN A 71 17.18 16.62 -14.89
N LEU A 72 16.02 16.02 -14.63
CA LEU A 72 14.81 16.73 -14.22
C LEU A 72 14.99 17.49 -12.90
N LEU A 73 15.69 16.89 -11.93
CA LEU A 73 16.01 17.58 -10.66
C LEU A 73 16.80 18.87 -10.90
N THR A 74 17.78 18.81 -11.79
CA THR A 74 18.63 19.97 -12.14
C THR A 74 17.88 20.99 -12.98
N ASP A 75 17.24 20.57 -14.08
CA ASP A 75 16.57 21.45 -15.03
C ASP A 75 15.39 22.22 -14.43
N LYS A 76 14.71 21.60 -13.46
CA LYS A 76 13.55 22.20 -12.80
C LYS A 76 13.90 22.87 -11.46
N GLY A 77 15.13 22.74 -10.99
CA GLY A 77 15.55 23.28 -9.69
C GLY A 77 14.75 22.68 -8.53
N VAL A 78 14.51 21.37 -8.55
CA VAL A 78 13.65 20.68 -7.58
C VAL A 78 14.23 20.79 -6.18
N THR A 79 13.41 21.17 -5.22
CA THR A 79 13.76 21.23 -3.79
C THR A 79 13.03 20.18 -2.96
N ASP A 80 11.91 19.69 -3.48
CA ASP A 80 10.99 18.82 -2.78
C ASP A 80 10.44 17.71 -3.70
N LEU A 81 10.63 16.46 -3.31
CA LEU A 81 10.09 15.30 -3.99
C LEU A 81 8.83 14.82 -3.28
N VAL A 82 7.73 14.61 -4.00
CA VAL A 82 6.44 14.12 -3.46
C VAL A 82 6.03 12.83 -4.16
N LEU A 83 5.77 11.78 -3.38
CA LEU A 83 5.41 10.47 -3.91
C LEU A 83 4.43 9.71 -3.02
N TYR A 84 3.80 8.67 -3.57
CA TYR A 84 2.86 7.81 -2.86
C TYR A 84 3.40 6.38 -2.79
N GLY A 85 3.84 5.97 -1.58
CA GLY A 85 4.67 4.80 -1.36
C GLY A 85 6.09 4.98 -1.89
N ASP A 86 7.09 4.56 -1.15
CA ASP A 86 8.52 4.77 -1.46
C ASP A 86 9.22 3.52 -2.01
N THR A 87 8.53 2.38 -2.04
CA THR A 87 9.10 1.07 -2.39
C THR A 87 8.97 0.69 -3.87
N ARG A 88 8.13 1.39 -4.65
CA ARG A 88 8.04 1.14 -6.09
C ARG A 88 9.39 1.42 -6.75
N PRO A 89 9.87 0.61 -7.70
CA PRO A 89 11.22 0.80 -8.27
C PRO A 89 11.51 2.24 -8.72
N ILE A 90 10.57 2.87 -9.47
CA ILE A 90 10.72 4.28 -9.90
C ILE A 90 10.78 5.28 -8.72
N HIS A 91 10.09 4.97 -7.62
CA HIS A 91 10.10 5.80 -6.43
C HIS A 91 11.37 5.58 -5.61
N ALA A 92 11.79 4.33 -5.44
CA ALA A 92 13.00 3.98 -4.70
C ALA A 92 14.24 4.67 -5.29
N GLU A 93 14.40 4.60 -6.64
CA GLU A 93 15.50 5.30 -7.33
C GLU A 93 15.39 6.81 -7.16
N ALA A 94 14.21 7.39 -7.29
CA ALA A 94 13.99 8.81 -7.11
C ALA A 94 14.27 9.28 -5.67
N VAL A 95 13.88 8.50 -4.67
CA VAL A 95 14.17 8.77 -3.25
C VAL A 95 15.66 8.74 -2.98
N LYS A 96 16.37 7.75 -3.55
CA LYS A 96 17.83 7.64 -3.45
C LYS A 96 18.53 8.88 -4.02
N ALA A 97 18.18 9.27 -5.25
CA ALA A 97 18.73 10.45 -5.91
C ALA A 97 18.42 11.75 -5.13
N ALA A 98 17.16 11.93 -4.71
CA ALA A 98 16.75 13.10 -3.94
C ALA A 98 17.49 13.21 -2.59
N LYS A 99 17.65 12.11 -1.87
CA LYS A 99 18.41 12.06 -0.60
C LYS A 99 19.89 12.39 -0.81
N ALA A 100 20.51 11.84 -1.86
CA ALA A 100 21.90 12.12 -2.20
C ALA A 100 22.17 13.62 -2.47
N ARG A 101 21.16 14.34 -2.96
CA ARG A 101 21.20 15.79 -3.18
C ARG A 101 20.71 16.63 -1.99
N GLY A 102 20.36 16.02 -0.87
CA GLY A 102 19.82 16.72 0.31
C GLY A 102 18.42 17.31 0.10
N LEU A 103 17.66 16.84 -0.90
CA LEU A 103 16.29 17.30 -1.15
C LEU A 103 15.33 16.78 -0.10
N ARG A 104 14.23 17.51 0.12
CA ARG A 104 13.16 17.06 1.01
C ARG A 104 12.28 16.02 0.31
N VAL A 105 12.14 14.85 0.91
CA VAL A 105 11.31 13.78 0.40
C VAL A 105 10.02 13.69 1.23
N HIS A 106 8.88 13.82 0.57
CA HIS A 106 7.54 13.79 1.14
C HIS A 106 6.84 12.52 0.66
N VAL A 107 6.65 11.57 1.57
CA VAL A 107 6.01 10.29 1.25
C VAL A 107 4.60 10.28 1.82
N PHE A 108 3.64 9.98 0.96
CA PHE A 108 2.25 9.73 1.33
C PHE A 108 1.94 8.25 1.17
N GLU A 109 1.06 7.73 2.00
CA GLU A 109 0.49 6.40 1.87
C GLU A 109 -0.97 6.36 2.33
N GLU A 110 -1.65 5.25 2.05
CA GLU A 110 -2.98 5.03 2.60
C GLU A 110 -2.93 4.99 4.12
N GLY A 111 -3.78 5.81 4.75
CA GLY A 111 -3.91 5.81 6.19
C GLY A 111 -4.44 4.48 6.74
N TYR A 112 -4.09 4.17 7.98
CA TYR A 112 -4.60 2.99 8.67
C TYR A 112 -6.10 3.09 8.97
N MET A 113 -6.62 4.31 9.15
CA MET A 113 -8.04 4.60 9.33
C MET A 113 -8.67 5.08 8.02
N ARG A 114 -8.97 4.13 7.13
CA ARG A 114 -9.52 4.41 5.78
C ARG A 114 -11.03 4.68 5.83
N PRO A 115 -11.54 5.51 4.91
CA PRO A 115 -10.91 6.19 3.75
C PRO A 115 -10.48 7.63 4.02
N TYR A 116 -10.62 8.14 5.22
CA TYR A 116 -10.52 9.59 5.50
C TYR A 116 -9.12 10.06 5.85
N TRP A 117 -8.17 9.14 6.05
CA TRP A 117 -6.83 9.44 6.52
C TRP A 117 -5.77 9.01 5.51
N VAL A 118 -4.74 9.80 5.39
CA VAL A 118 -3.51 9.46 4.69
C VAL A 118 -2.35 9.52 5.68
N THR A 119 -1.41 8.60 5.55
CA THR A 119 -0.13 8.69 6.24
C THR A 119 0.74 9.67 5.48
N TYR A 120 1.42 10.56 6.19
CA TYR A 120 2.42 11.47 5.63
C TYR A 120 3.68 11.43 6.49
N GLU A 121 4.81 11.16 5.87
CA GLU A 121 6.11 11.16 6.54
C GLU A 121 7.19 11.81 5.66
N ARG A 122 8.22 12.32 6.31
CA ARG A 122 9.42 12.83 5.63
C ARG A 122 10.48 11.74 5.57
N GLY A 123 11.02 11.52 4.37
CA GLY A 123 12.16 10.65 4.14
C GLY A 123 11.82 9.19 3.84
N GLY A 124 10.68 8.69 4.27
CA GLY A 124 10.24 7.32 4.03
C GLY A 124 9.03 6.94 4.88
N THR A 125 8.38 5.82 4.55
CA THR A 125 7.23 5.26 5.28
C THR A 125 7.47 3.78 5.58
N ASN A 126 6.61 3.18 6.41
CA ASN A 126 6.69 1.76 6.80
C ASN A 126 8.08 1.40 7.37
N GLY A 127 8.79 0.46 6.80
CA GLY A 127 10.15 0.09 7.23
C GLY A 127 11.20 1.19 7.05
N HIS A 128 10.91 2.22 6.23
CA HIS A 128 11.75 3.41 6.08
C HIS A 128 11.29 4.61 6.93
N SER A 129 10.29 4.41 7.79
CA SER A 129 9.79 5.42 8.70
C SER A 129 10.84 5.75 9.78
N ARG A 130 10.92 7.03 10.17
CA ARG A 130 11.71 7.46 11.32
C ARG A 130 11.25 6.84 12.64
N LEU A 131 10.01 6.34 12.69
CA LEU A 131 9.49 5.63 13.86
C LEU A 131 10.25 4.33 14.14
N MET A 132 10.88 3.73 13.11
CA MET A 132 11.71 2.52 13.29
C MET A 132 12.95 2.76 14.15
N ASP A 133 13.47 4.00 14.14
CA ASP A 133 14.64 4.42 14.91
C ASP A 133 14.27 5.12 16.22
N THR A 134 12.96 5.31 16.48
CA THR A 134 12.46 6.07 17.63
C THR A 134 12.21 5.15 18.81
N THR A 135 12.81 5.45 19.96
CA THR A 135 12.61 4.70 21.19
C THR A 135 11.24 5.00 21.83
N VAL A 136 10.73 4.07 22.63
CA VAL A 136 9.46 4.26 23.36
C VAL A 136 9.44 5.52 24.25
N PRO A 137 10.52 5.88 24.99
CA PRO A 137 10.59 7.16 25.71
C PRO A 137 10.43 8.38 24.80
N GLN A 138 11.12 8.39 23.65
CA GLN A 138 11.00 9.49 22.67
C GLN A 138 9.58 9.58 22.08
N MET A 139 8.93 8.46 21.79
CA MET A 139 7.53 8.44 21.35
C MET A 139 6.60 9.03 22.41
N ARG A 140 6.78 8.68 23.68
CA ARG A 140 5.99 9.23 24.78
C ARG A 140 6.20 10.74 24.94
N GLU A 141 7.42 11.22 24.80
CA GLU A 141 7.74 12.64 24.84
C GLU A 141 7.09 13.41 23.67
N ALA A 142 7.19 12.89 22.45
CA ALA A 142 6.54 13.46 21.29
C ALA A 142 5.01 13.54 21.46
N LEU A 143 4.38 12.50 22.04
CA LEU A 143 2.94 12.48 22.31
C LEU A 143 2.51 13.51 23.36
N ARG A 144 3.31 13.76 24.40
CA ARG A 144 3.01 14.80 25.40
C ARG A 144 2.94 16.20 24.79
N ASN A 145 3.74 16.44 23.75
CA ASN A 145 3.87 17.72 23.08
C ASN A 145 3.01 17.84 21.81
N SER A 146 2.22 16.81 21.50
CA SER A 146 1.33 16.81 20.34
C SER A 146 -0.10 17.21 20.72
N ASP A 147 -0.71 18.01 19.86
CA ASP A 147 -2.16 18.24 19.91
C ASP A 147 -2.85 16.97 19.41
N MET A 148 -3.47 16.23 20.35
CA MET A 148 -4.16 14.98 20.08
C MET A 148 -5.64 15.18 19.70
N ASP A 149 -6.13 16.43 19.59
CA ASP A 149 -7.50 16.74 19.20
C ASP A 149 -7.75 16.55 17.69
N ALA A 150 -7.26 15.45 17.14
CA ALA A 150 -7.62 15.06 15.80
C ALA A 150 -9.11 14.70 15.73
N PRO A 151 -9.86 15.20 14.74
CA PRO A 151 -11.27 14.87 14.59
C PRO A 151 -11.42 13.35 14.45
N LEU A 152 -12.30 12.76 15.25
CA LEU A 152 -12.58 11.34 15.17
C LEU A 152 -13.12 11.00 13.77
N PRO A 153 -12.64 9.91 13.16
CA PRO A 153 -13.20 9.47 11.89
C PRO A 153 -14.69 9.12 12.06
N PRO A 154 -15.53 9.32 11.04
CA PRO A 154 -16.93 8.96 11.11
C PRO A 154 -17.11 7.50 11.53
N ALA A 155 -18.10 7.22 12.38
CA ALA A 155 -18.37 5.89 12.94
C ALA A 155 -18.66 4.82 11.87
N SER A 156 -19.15 5.24 10.69
CA SER A 156 -19.31 4.34 9.54
C SER A 156 -18.03 4.30 8.71
N TRP A 157 -17.33 3.20 8.75
CA TRP A 157 -16.18 2.92 7.90
C TRP A 157 -16.58 2.97 6.42
N GLY A 158 -16.30 4.07 5.83
CA GLY A 158 -15.93 4.32 4.49
C GLY A 158 -16.85 3.91 3.36
N ASP A 159 -17.37 4.91 2.71
CA ASP A 159 -17.86 4.77 1.35
C ASP A 159 -16.67 4.53 0.39
N MET A 160 -16.40 3.26 0.09
CA MET A 160 -15.39 2.84 -0.87
C MET A 160 -15.78 3.16 -2.33
N ARG A 161 -16.97 3.72 -2.57
CA ARG A 161 -17.45 4.04 -3.94
C ARG A 161 -16.53 5.00 -4.66
N GLN A 162 -16.02 6.02 -3.98
CA GLN A 162 -15.06 6.95 -4.58
C GLN A 162 -13.76 6.25 -4.98
N HIS A 163 -13.23 5.39 -4.12
CA HIS A 163 -12.02 4.63 -4.40
C HIS A 163 -12.21 3.70 -5.60
N VAL A 164 -13.33 2.99 -5.64
CA VAL A 164 -13.69 2.11 -6.77
C VAL A 164 -13.87 2.91 -8.06
N PHE A 165 -14.56 4.05 -8.00
CA PHE A 165 -14.77 4.92 -9.15
C PHE A 165 -13.45 5.46 -9.71
N TYR A 166 -12.61 6.07 -8.88
CA TYR A 166 -11.33 6.59 -9.32
C TYR A 166 -10.37 5.49 -9.79
N GLY A 167 -10.40 4.34 -9.15
CA GLY A 167 -9.67 3.15 -9.59
C GLY A 167 -10.10 2.69 -10.97
N ALA A 168 -11.42 2.60 -11.21
CA ALA A 168 -11.98 2.22 -12.51
C ALA A 168 -11.59 3.22 -13.62
N VAL A 169 -11.70 4.53 -13.34
CA VAL A 169 -11.28 5.57 -14.30
C VAL A 169 -9.78 5.49 -14.59
N TYR A 170 -8.94 5.36 -13.55
CA TYR A 170 -7.49 5.24 -13.72
C TYR A 170 -7.12 4.04 -14.58
N HIS A 171 -7.62 2.86 -14.21
CA HIS A 171 -7.33 1.62 -14.94
C HIS A 171 -7.94 1.62 -16.35
N GLY A 172 -9.12 2.22 -16.54
CA GLY A 172 -9.69 2.44 -17.86
C GLY A 172 -8.78 3.31 -18.74
N CYS A 173 -8.26 4.42 -18.22
CA CYS A 173 -7.29 5.24 -18.94
C CYS A 173 -6.00 4.45 -19.29
N VAL A 174 -5.48 3.67 -18.33
CA VAL A 174 -4.29 2.83 -18.59
C VAL A 174 -4.58 1.75 -19.63
N MET A 175 -5.76 1.14 -19.60
CA MET A 175 -6.12 0.06 -20.51
C MET A 175 -6.33 0.57 -21.96
N PHE A 176 -7.04 1.68 -22.12
CA PHE A 176 -7.51 2.13 -23.43
C PHE A 176 -6.70 3.31 -24.02
N LEU A 177 -6.08 4.14 -23.19
CA LEU A 177 -5.43 5.39 -23.61
C LEU A 177 -3.91 5.39 -23.43
N ASN A 178 -3.29 4.28 -23.02
CA ASN A 178 -1.87 4.20 -22.66
C ASN A 178 -0.90 4.10 -23.86
N ARG A 179 -1.41 4.30 -25.07
CA ARG A 179 -0.63 4.12 -26.32
C ARG A 179 0.68 4.92 -26.36
N ARG A 180 0.70 6.09 -25.75
CA ARG A 180 1.88 6.98 -25.68
C ARG A 180 2.97 6.46 -24.73
N TYR A 181 2.61 5.69 -23.71
CA TYR A 181 3.51 5.21 -22.64
C TYR A 181 3.96 3.75 -22.84
N ARG A 182 4.11 3.29 -24.07
CA ARG A 182 4.40 1.87 -24.40
C ARG A 182 5.77 1.41 -23.90
N SER A 183 6.74 2.30 -23.83
CA SER A 183 8.11 1.98 -23.37
C SER A 183 8.19 1.74 -21.89
N PHE A 184 7.28 2.30 -21.11
CA PHE A 184 7.23 2.11 -19.67
C PHE A 184 6.45 0.84 -19.32
N ARG A 185 7.13 -0.13 -18.73
CA ARG A 185 6.51 -1.35 -18.20
C ARG A 185 6.13 -1.12 -16.74
N PRO A 186 4.85 -1.30 -16.36
CA PRO A 186 4.48 -1.27 -14.95
C PRO A 186 5.18 -2.42 -14.21
N HIS A 187 5.52 -2.20 -12.94
CA HIS A 187 6.16 -3.19 -12.05
C HIS A 187 5.25 -4.39 -11.69
N ARG A 188 4.07 -4.50 -12.29
CA ARG A 188 3.10 -5.58 -12.03
C ARG A 188 3.58 -6.89 -12.62
N ALA A 189 3.60 -7.94 -11.81
CA ALA A 189 4.00 -9.29 -12.21
C ALA A 189 3.04 -9.94 -13.24
N LEU A 190 1.79 -9.48 -13.32
CA LEU A 190 0.76 -10.04 -14.18
C LEU A 190 0.34 -9.08 -15.31
N SER A 191 0.06 -9.65 -16.46
CA SER A 191 -0.58 -8.92 -17.56
C SER A 191 -2.03 -8.56 -17.22
N VAL A 192 -2.57 -7.52 -17.86
CA VAL A 192 -3.98 -7.09 -17.70
C VAL A 192 -4.96 -8.24 -17.93
N THR A 193 -4.68 -9.09 -18.92
CA THR A 193 -5.52 -10.27 -19.23
C THR A 193 -5.50 -11.31 -18.11
N GLN A 194 -4.34 -11.55 -17.50
CA GLN A 194 -4.22 -12.47 -16.35
C GLN A 194 -4.93 -11.91 -15.13
N GLU A 195 -4.78 -10.62 -14.83
CA GLU A 195 -5.52 -9.95 -13.76
C GLU A 195 -7.03 -10.05 -14.00
N PHE A 196 -7.50 -9.78 -15.22
CA PHE A 196 -8.92 -9.89 -15.55
C PHE A 196 -9.46 -11.30 -15.31
N LYS A 197 -8.74 -12.35 -15.73
CA LYS A 197 -9.12 -13.75 -15.47
C LYS A 197 -9.22 -14.05 -13.97
N LEU A 198 -8.28 -13.55 -13.16
CA LEU A 198 -8.32 -13.71 -11.70
C LEU A 198 -9.52 -12.99 -11.08
N TYR A 199 -9.83 -11.77 -11.51
CA TYR A 199 -11.00 -11.04 -11.04
C TYR A 199 -12.31 -11.73 -11.43
N LEU A 200 -12.41 -12.24 -12.65
CA LEU A 200 -13.59 -12.99 -13.10
C LEU A 200 -13.78 -14.28 -12.27
N LYS A 201 -12.71 -15.05 -12.09
CA LYS A 201 -12.70 -16.24 -11.23
C LYS A 201 -13.13 -15.89 -9.80
N ARG A 202 -12.59 -14.79 -9.25
CA ARG A 202 -12.95 -14.31 -7.90
C ARG A 202 -14.44 -13.95 -7.82
N LEU A 203 -14.96 -13.24 -8.82
CA LEU A 203 -16.38 -12.85 -8.88
C LEU A 203 -17.29 -14.09 -8.87
N LEU A 204 -16.97 -15.08 -9.69
CA LEU A 204 -17.75 -16.34 -9.77
C LEU A 204 -17.70 -17.15 -8.47
N LEU A 205 -16.57 -17.15 -7.77
CA LEU A 205 -16.40 -17.88 -6.51
C LEU A 205 -16.87 -17.09 -5.27
N MET A 206 -17.23 -15.83 -5.41
CA MET A 206 -17.58 -14.94 -4.30
C MET A 206 -18.72 -15.47 -3.41
N PRO A 207 -19.83 -16.05 -3.93
CA PRO A 207 -20.90 -16.62 -3.10
C PRO A 207 -20.41 -17.80 -2.25
N ALA A 208 -19.70 -18.76 -2.88
CA ALA A 208 -19.15 -19.91 -2.17
C ALA A 208 -18.14 -19.50 -1.09
N GLN A 209 -17.27 -18.52 -1.42
CA GLN A 209 -16.32 -17.96 -0.45
C GLN A 209 -17.01 -17.23 0.71
N ALA A 210 -18.14 -16.58 0.46
CA ALA A 210 -18.92 -15.93 1.51
C ALA A 210 -19.53 -16.94 2.49
N ILE A 211 -20.00 -18.08 2.00
CA ILE A 211 -20.52 -19.18 2.82
C ILE A 211 -19.38 -19.79 3.64
N ASP A 212 -18.27 -20.18 3.00
CA ASP A 212 -17.07 -20.74 3.67
C ASP A 212 -16.59 -19.83 4.81
N ARG A 213 -16.51 -18.52 4.55
CA ARG A 213 -16.17 -17.51 5.55
C ARG A 213 -17.15 -17.46 6.71
N ARG A 214 -18.47 -17.45 6.43
CA ARG A 214 -19.50 -17.44 7.47
C ARG A 214 -19.41 -18.66 8.39
N ILE A 215 -19.24 -19.83 7.80
CA ILE A 215 -19.08 -21.09 8.55
C ILE A 215 -17.81 -21.04 9.41
N ALA A 216 -16.66 -20.63 8.83
CA ALA A 216 -15.41 -20.54 9.56
C ALA A 216 -15.52 -19.55 10.73
N THR A 217 -16.06 -18.34 10.50
CA THR A 217 -16.27 -17.34 11.55
C THR A 217 -17.22 -17.85 12.64
N TRP A 218 -18.31 -18.51 12.27
CA TRP A 218 -19.26 -19.08 13.23
C TRP A 218 -18.60 -20.15 14.12
N ARG A 219 -17.82 -21.07 13.53
CA ARG A 219 -17.08 -22.11 14.26
C ARG A 219 -16.11 -21.52 15.29
N ILE A 220 -15.37 -20.47 14.90
CA ILE A 220 -14.42 -19.81 15.81
C ILE A 220 -15.17 -19.14 16.97
N ARG A 221 -16.23 -18.41 16.70
CA ARG A 221 -17.01 -17.70 17.73
C ARG A 221 -17.73 -18.62 18.72
N HIS A 222 -18.11 -19.82 18.30
CA HIS A 222 -18.86 -20.78 19.12
C HIS A 222 -18.00 -21.98 19.55
N GLY A 223 -16.71 -21.97 19.22
CA GLY A 223 -15.82 -23.08 19.50
C GLY A 223 -15.38 -23.20 20.97
N GLY A 224 -15.59 -22.15 21.78
CA GLY A 224 -15.26 -22.15 23.21
C GLY A 224 -13.76 -22.28 23.53
N PHE A 225 -12.89 -22.06 22.57
CA PHE A 225 -11.44 -22.15 22.74
C PHE A 225 -10.77 -20.78 22.64
N PRO A 226 -9.71 -20.52 23.41
CA PRO A 226 -8.84 -19.38 23.19
C PRO A 226 -8.03 -19.57 21.90
N TYR A 227 -7.75 -18.48 21.18
CA TYR A 227 -6.98 -18.60 19.95
C TYR A 227 -5.98 -17.45 19.76
N HIS A 228 -4.92 -17.78 19.02
CA HIS A 228 -3.96 -16.84 18.48
C HIS A 228 -4.40 -16.45 17.07
N LEU A 229 -4.37 -15.17 16.75
CA LEU A 229 -4.76 -14.66 15.44
C LEU A 229 -3.54 -14.18 14.66
N ALA A 230 -3.31 -14.77 13.49
CA ALA A 230 -2.31 -14.29 12.54
C ALA A 230 -3.00 -13.71 11.30
N LEU A 231 -2.64 -12.47 10.97
CA LEU A 231 -3.18 -11.74 9.82
C LEU A 231 -2.19 -11.84 8.66
N LEU A 232 -2.67 -12.35 7.52
CA LEU A 232 -1.85 -12.44 6.33
C LEU A 232 -1.87 -11.13 5.54
N GLN A 233 -0.74 -10.82 4.92
CA GLN A 233 -0.59 -9.77 3.92
C GLN A 233 -0.71 -10.35 2.51
N LEU A 234 -0.67 -9.48 1.50
CA LEU A 234 -0.57 -9.91 0.10
C LEU A 234 0.92 -10.10 -0.23
N GLU A 235 1.30 -11.30 -0.64
CA GLU A 235 2.70 -11.63 -1.00
C GLU A 235 3.26 -10.70 -2.09
N HIS A 236 2.41 -10.29 -3.03
CA HIS A 236 2.79 -9.39 -4.13
C HIS A 236 2.66 -7.89 -3.80
N ASP A 237 2.36 -7.54 -2.56
CA ASP A 237 2.35 -6.14 -2.13
C ASP A 237 3.79 -5.63 -1.99
N SER A 238 4.04 -4.43 -2.53
CA SER A 238 5.36 -3.80 -2.48
C SER A 238 5.86 -3.61 -1.04
N SER A 239 4.95 -3.36 -0.09
CA SER A 239 5.30 -3.24 1.32
C SER A 239 5.75 -4.58 1.92
N PHE A 240 5.09 -5.70 1.57
CA PHE A 240 5.52 -7.02 1.99
C PHE A 240 6.90 -7.35 1.41
N GLN A 241 7.08 -7.14 0.11
CA GLN A 241 8.35 -7.43 -0.58
C GLN A 241 9.53 -6.59 -0.08
N ALA A 242 9.28 -5.34 0.29
CA ALA A 242 10.35 -4.42 0.70
C ALA A 242 10.69 -4.48 2.20
N HIS A 243 9.72 -4.81 3.05
CA HIS A 243 9.87 -4.66 4.51
C HIS A 243 9.68 -5.95 5.30
N SER A 244 9.23 -7.04 4.67
CA SER A 244 9.11 -8.34 5.32
C SER A 244 10.48 -9.03 5.39
N PRO A 245 10.81 -9.73 6.48
CA PRO A 245 11.95 -10.65 6.51
C PRO A 245 11.69 -11.93 5.71
N PHE A 246 10.46 -12.15 5.23
CA PHE A 246 10.05 -13.32 4.47
C PHE A 246 9.95 -12.99 2.98
N SER A 247 10.42 -13.89 2.13
CA SER A 247 10.30 -13.77 0.67
C SER A 247 8.93 -14.24 0.17
N THR A 248 8.32 -15.20 0.87
CA THR A 248 7.02 -15.77 0.51
C THR A 248 6.07 -15.82 1.72
N MET A 249 4.77 -15.90 1.45
CA MET A 249 3.79 -16.10 2.50
C MET A 249 3.89 -17.51 3.10
N THR A 250 4.39 -18.47 2.36
CA THR A 250 4.64 -19.84 2.85
C THR A 250 5.69 -19.86 3.94
N GLU A 251 6.82 -19.15 3.77
CA GLU A 251 7.85 -19.01 4.83
C GLU A 251 7.29 -18.37 6.12
N PHE A 252 6.43 -17.36 5.96
CA PHE A 252 5.74 -16.77 7.11
C PHE A 252 4.84 -17.79 7.82
N LEU A 253 4.07 -18.58 7.06
CA LEU A 253 3.21 -19.62 7.62
C LEU A 253 4.01 -20.73 8.32
N GLU A 254 5.14 -21.13 7.77
CA GLU A 254 6.07 -22.11 8.41
C GLU A 254 6.52 -21.62 9.78
N THR A 255 6.97 -20.35 9.86
CA THR A 255 7.39 -19.73 11.12
C THR A 255 6.25 -19.66 12.14
N VAL A 256 5.05 -19.25 11.71
CA VAL A 256 3.89 -19.11 12.60
C VAL A 256 3.42 -20.48 13.11
N ILE A 257 3.35 -21.50 12.24
CA ILE A 257 2.91 -22.84 12.61
C ILE A 257 3.90 -23.52 13.52
N ASP A 258 5.19 -23.42 13.22
CA ASP A 258 6.25 -23.99 14.04
C ASP A 258 6.28 -23.34 15.43
N GLY A 259 6.22 -22.00 15.51
CA GLY A 259 6.15 -21.27 16.77
C GLY A 259 4.91 -21.65 17.59
N PHE A 260 3.74 -21.75 16.94
CA PHE A 260 2.51 -22.15 17.60
C PHE A 260 2.56 -23.60 18.11
N ALA A 261 3.06 -24.53 17.29
CA ALA A 261 3.14 -25.96 17.65
C ALA A 261 4.05 -26.19 18.86
N ARG A 262 5.16 -25.42 18.96
CA ARG A 262 6.13 -25.56 20.07
C ARG A 262 5.74 -24.79 21.32
N GLY A 263 5.07 -23.64 21.20
CA GLY A 263 4.90 -22.72 22.34
C GLY A 263 3.47 -22.57 22.84
N ALA A 264 2.45 -22.93 22.06
CA ALA A 264 1.07 -22.72 22.46
C ALA A 264 0.51 -23.85 23.34
N PRO A 265 -0.27 -23.54 24.38
CA PRO A 265 -0.97 -24.55 25.19
C PRO A 265 -1.83 -25.49 24.31
N PRO A 266 -1.99 -26.76 24.72
CA PRO A 266 -2.71 -27.76 23.89
C PRO A 266 -4.17 -27.40 23.55
N HIS A 267 -4.82 -26.61 24.41
CA HIS A 267 -6.22 -26.18 24.21
C HIS A 267 -6.36 -24.86 23.43
N HIS A 268 -5.24 -24.22 23.06
CA HIS A 268 -5.27 -23.03 22.23
C HIS A 268 -5.34 -23.40 20.75
N HIS A 269 -6.01 -22.55 19.97
CA HIS A 269 -6.16 -22.70 18.53
C HIS A 269 -5.42 -21.56 17.79
N LEU A 270 -5.07 -21.79 16.55
CA LEU A 270 -4.48 -20.81 15.64
C LEU A 270 -5.49 -20.43 14.56
N VAL A 271 -5.80 -19.16 14.45
CA VAL A 271 -6.68 -18.62 13.41
C VAL A 271 -5.84 -17.82 12.43
N ILE A 272 -5.78 -18.30 11.20
CA ILE A 272 -5.12 -17.61 10.09
C ILE A 272 -6.16 -16.85 9.28
N LYS A 273 -6.05 -15.53 9.24
CA LYS A 273 -6.99 -14.69 8.50
C LYS A 273 -6.33 -14.14 7.24
N ALA A 274 -6.87 -14.51 6.08
CA ALA A 274 -6.42 -14.00 4.80
C ALA A 274 -6.71 -12.49 4.64
N HIS A 275 -5.87 -11.83 3.87
CA HIS A 275 -6.10 -10.45 3.48
C HIS A 275 -7.42 -10.32 2.69
N PRO A 276 -8.22 -9.25 2.86
CA PRO A 276 -9.49 -9.08 2.15
C PRO A 276 -9.36 -9.09 0.61
N LEU A 277 -8.20 -8.67 0.09
CA LEU A 277 -7.91 -8.62 -1.34
C LEU A 277 -7.19 -9.87 -1.87
N GLU A 278 -7.01 -10.92 -1.04
CA GLU A 278 -6.41 -12.18 -1.48
C GLU A 278 -7.18 -12.76 -2.69
N ASP A 279 -6.48 -12.98 -3.79
CA ASP A 279 -7.06 -13.37 -5.08
C ASP A 279 -6.78 -14.84 -5.48
N GLY A 280 -6.01 -15.55 -4.68
CA GLY A 280 -5.68 -16.95 -4.88
C GLY A 280 -4.44 -17.20 -5.74
N ARG A 281 -3.56 -16.22 -5.90
CA ARG A 281 -2.25 -16.40 -6.55
C ARG A 281 -1.36 -17.33 -5.75
N ALA A 282 -1.28 -17.11 -4.44
CA ALA A 282 -0.54 -17.97 -3.53
C ALA A 282 -1.42 -19.13 -3.03
N PRO A 283 -0.88 -20.36 -2.93
CA PRO A 283 -1.62 -21.54 -2.50
C PRO A 283 -1.81 -21.63 -0.97
N ILE A 284 -2.09 -20.49 -0.32
CA ILE A 284 -2.13 -20.30 1.13
C ILE A 284 -2.89 -21.41 1.87
N ARG A 285 -4.09 -21.76 1.39
CA ARG A 285 -4.93 -22.78 2.05
C ARG A 285 -4.34 -24.19 1.96
N ALA A 286 -3.68 -24.49 0.85
CA ALA A 286 -3.03 -25.78 0.65
C ALA A 286 -1.79 -25.90 1.52
N ASP A 287 -0.96 -24.86 1.54
CA ASP A 287 0.24 -24.81 2.37
C ASP A 287 -0.08 -24.84 3.86
N LEU A 288 -1.06 -24.06 4.30
CA LEU A 288 -1.52 -24.09 5.68
C LEU A 288 -1.95 -25.50 6.11
N LYS A 289 -2.72 -26.20 5.25
CA LYS A 289 -3.18 -27.56 5.53
C LYS A 289 -2.03 -28.57 5.57
N ARG A 290 -1.06 -28.43 4.68
CA ARG A 290 0.16 -29.27 4.62
C ARG A 290 1.01 -29.06 5.88
N LEU A 291 1.30 -27.81 6.22
CA LEU A 291 2.13 -27.44 7.35
C LEU A 291 1.50 -27.82 8.69
N ALA A 292 0.21 -27.55 8.88
CA ALA A 292 -0.50 -27.91 10.11
C ALA A 292 -0.56 -29.43 10.33
N ARG A 293 -0.68 -30.23 9.26
CA ARG A 293 -0.61 -31.68 9.33
C ARG A 293 0.79 -32.17 9.70
N ALA A 294 1.81 -31.62 9.06
CA ALA A 294 3.20 -31.96 9.34
C ALA A 294 3.59 -31.67 10.80
N ALA A 295 3.05 -30.59 11.37
CA ALA A 295 3.24 -30.20 12.77
C ALA A 295 2.32 -30.93 13.78
N GLY A 296 1.40 -31.81 13.33
CA GLY A 296 0.47 -32.53 14.20
C GLY A 296 -0.63 -31.69 14.87
N ILE A 297 -0.94 -30.51 14.31
CA ILE A 297 -1.88 -29.53 14.89
C ILE A 297 -3.05 -29.18 13.95
N ALA A 298 -3.34 -30.05 12.98
CA ALA A 298 -4.33 -29.76 11.94
C ALA A 298 -5.75 -29.49 12.45
N ASP A 299 -6.12 -30.07 13.58
CA ASP A 299 -7.39 -29.90 14.28
C ASP A 299 -7.53 -28.56 14.99
N ARG A 300 -6.39 -27.93 15.32
CA ARG A 300 -6.31 -26.64 16.02
C ARG A 300 -6.07 -25.43 15.10
N VAL A 301 -5.93 -25.64 13.79
CA VAL A 301 -5.65 -24.57 12.83
C VAL A 301 -6.88 -24.26 11.99
N HIS A 302 -7.29 -22.99 12.02
CA HIS A 302 -8.46 -22.50 11.30
C HIS A 302 -8.07 -21.44 10.27
N TYR A 303 -8.68 -21.49 9.08
CA TYR A 303 -8.48 -20.51 8.03
C TYR A 303 -9.74 -19.71 7.76
N VAL A 304 -9.64 -18.38 7.81
CA VAL A 304 -10.74 -17.46 7.51
C VAL A 304 -10.38 -16.61 6.29
N ARG A 305 -11.16 -16.78 5.23
CA ARG A 305 -10.98 -16.04 3.98
C ARG A 305 -11.65 -14.66 4.06
N GLY A 306 -10.88 -13.60 4.16
CA GLY A 306 -11.39 -12.22 4.13
C GLY A 306 -12.31 -11.87 5.31
N GLY A 307 -13.30 -11.01 5.09
CA GLY A 307 -14.23 -10.55 6.12
C GLY A 307 -13.69 -9.46 7.04
N LYS A 308 -14.58 -8.91 7.88
CA LYS A 308 -14.21 -7.87 8.85
C LYS A 308 -13.47 -8.52 10.03
N LEU A 309 -12.36 -7.90 10.46
CA LEU A 309 -11.57 -8.39 11.62
C LEU A 309 -12.42 -8.38 12.90
N ALA A 310 -13.23 -7.35 13.08
CA ALA A 310 -14.12 -7.22 14.25
C ALA A 310 -15.21 -8.31 14.38
N GLN A 311 -15.28 -9.24 13.43
CA GLN A 311 -16.22 -10.37 13.47
C GLN A 311 -15.57 -11.66 14.03
N LEU A 312 -14.27 -11.62 14.29
CA LEU A 312 -13.51 -12.67 14.96
C LEU A 312 -13.26 -12.28 16.40
#